data_b6af4425308e6ad78c16348ca7d1363a
#
_entry.id   b6af4425308e6ad78c16348ca7d1363a
#
_cell.length_a   1.000
_cell.length_b   1.000
_cell.length_c   1.000
_cell.angle_alpha   90.00
_cell.angle_beta   90.00
_cell.angle_gamma   90.00
#
_symmetry.space_group_name_H-M   'P 1'
#
loop_
_entity.id
_entity.type
_entity.pdbx_description
1 polymer ?
#
loop_
_entity_poly.entity_id
_entity_poly.type
_entity_poly.pdbx_seq_one_letter_code
_entity_poly.pdbx_strand_id
1 'polypeptide(L)'
;MTTAAPAPSTPAVSLRALLEEMIERQASDLHVTAGERAKLRIDGAITNSHNEVVLSPKDTLQLAYSVLTENQKKRFEMEDELDFSFGIQNLARFRGNVFKQRGCVSMVIRQIPFTVRSFEELGLPPVVARMAEKPRGLVLVTGPTGSGKSTTLAAMIDKINRERKGHIITVEDPIEFIHRHQNCIVNQREVGTDTKSFSNALKYALREDPDVILIGEMRDLETIQAALTIAETGHLALATLHTNSAAESINRIIDVFPSHQQAQVRAQLAFVLEGIVTQTLLPRARGYGRAMAAEMLVVTPAIRALIRDDKVHQIYSLMQSGKKFGMQTLNDALYALYVNREVTLEEALRVSSDPNELLRVTGHAGPDDGTANTAAPLSAQNGKLAAARR
;
A
#
# COMPACT_ATOMS: atom_id res chain seq x y z
N MET A 1 -6.25 23.70 58.22
CA MET A 1 -7.03 24.12 57.02
C MET A 1 -6.44 23.41 55.84
N THR A 2 -7.06 22.29 55.44
CA THR A 2 -6.64 21.47 54.33
C THR A 2 -7.29 22.08 53.09
N THR A 3 -6.51 22.73 52.25
CA THR A 3 -6.98 23.22 50.90
C THR A 3 -7.19 22.03 50.03
N ALA A 4 -8.46 21.76 49.71
CA ALA A 4 -8.84 20.76 48.71
C ALA A 4 -8.21 21.12 47.34
N ALA A 5 -7.58 20.14 46.70
CA ALA A 5 -7.07 20.29 45.35
C ALA A 5 -8.25 20.67 44.38
N PRO A 6 -8.06 21.63 43.48
CA PRO A 6 -9.13 22.01 42.55
C PRO A 6 -9.48 20.80 41.69
N ALA A 7 -10.79 20.56 41.54
CA ALA A 7 -11.31 19.55 40.62
C ALA A 7 -10.76 19.77 39.19
N PRO A 8 -10.50 18.70 38.43
CA PRO A 8 -10.03 18.85 37.05
C PRO A 8 -11.07 19.62 36.26
N SER A 9 -10.70 20.84 35.81
CA SER A 9 -11.55 21.64 34.91
C SER A 9 -11.77 20.86 33.59
N THR A 10 -13.02 20.69 33.22
CA THR A 10 -13.39 20.13 31.92
C THR A 10 -12.67 20.90 30.82
N PRO A 11 -12.01 20.24 29.86
CA PRO A 11 -11.30 20.96 28.79
C PRO A 11 -12.30 21.85 28.04
N ALA A 12 -11.85 23.05 27.66
CA ALA A 12 -12.66 24.01 26.92
C ALA A 12 -13.09 23.48 25.53
N VAL A 13 -12.43 22.43 25.04
CA VAL A 13 -12.67 21.77 23.75
C VAL A 13 -12.73 20.26 23.95
N SER A 14 -13.73 19.61 23.36
CA SER A 14 -13.88 18.15 23.37
C SER A 14 -13.15 17.55 22.19
N LEU A 15 -12.21 16.62 22.42
CA LEU A 15 -11.55 15.87 21.35
C LEU A 15 -12.58 15.09 20.50
N ARG A 16 -13.60 14.51 21.16
CA ARG A 16 -14.66 13.79 20.45
C ARG A 16 -15.39 14.69 19.45
N ALA A 17 -15.75 15.91 19.84
CA ALA A 17 -16.40 16.87 18.93
C ALA A 17 -15.52 17.25 17.74
N LEU A 18 -14.21 17.44 17.95
CA LEU A 18 -13.26 17.70 16.86
C LEU A 18 -13.14 16.51 15.89
N LEU A 19 -13.18 15.29 16.40
CA LEU A 19 -13.13 14.08 15.57
C LEU A 19 -14.46 13.81 14.84
N GLU A 20 -15.59 14.15 15.43
CA GLU A 20 -16.89 14.13 14.76
C GLU A 20 -16.92 15.12 13.61
N GLU A 21 -16.45 16.37 13.82
CA GLU A 21 -16.29 17.37 12.76
C GLU A 21 -15.32 16.90 11.65
N MET A 22 -14.20 16.27 12.04
CA MET A 22 -13.24 15.70 11.08
C MET A 22 -13.90 14.72 10.12
N ILE A 23 -14.76 13.85 10.63
CA ILE A 23 -15.49 12.85 9.84
C ILE A 23 -16.55 13.50 8.97
N GLU A 24 -17.35 14.40 9.54
CA GLU A 24 -18.43 15.12 8.84
C GLU A 24 -17.89 15.89 7.63
N ARG A 25 -16.76 16.58 7.81
CA ARG A 25 -16.11 17.39 6.77
C ARG A 25 -15.17 16.57 5.87
N GLN A 26 -15.11 15.24 6.04
CA GLN A 26 -14.23 14.35 5.27
C GLN A 26 -12.75 14.75 5.31
N ALA A 27 -12.31 15.31 6.44
CA ALA A 27 -10.93 15.72 6.63
C ALA A 27 -10.02 14.50 6.80
N SER A 28 -8.83 14.53 6.20
CA SER A 28 -7.84 13.46 6.32
C SER A 28 -7.12 13.47 7.66
N ASP A 29 -6.83 14.66 8.20
CA ASP A 29 -6.08 14.82 9.43
C ASP A 29 -6.65 15.95 10.30
N LEU A 30 -6.61 15.76 11.63
CA LEU A 30 -6.84 16.77 12.65
C LEU A 30 -5.49 17.16 13.27
N HIS A 31 -5.22 18.46 13.30
CA HIS A 31 -4.03 19.05 13.92
C HIS A 31 -4.42 19.80 15.18
N VAL A 32 -3.77 19.47 16.30
CA VAL A 32 -3.93 20.07 17.63
C VAL A 32 -2.58 20.62 18.07
N THR A 33 -2.47 21.94 18.22
CA THR A 33 -1.22 22.60 18.66
C THR A 33 -1.54 23.81 19.55
N ALA A 34 -0.66 24.10 20.50
CA ALA A 34 -0.84 25.23 21.40
C ALA A 34 -0.65 26.57 20.68
N GLY A 35 -1.47 27.57 21.06
CA GLY A 35 -1.44 28.90 20.47
C GLY A 35 -2.25 29.04 19.19
N GLU A 36 -2.93 27.99 18.73
CA GLU A 36 -3.75 27.96 17.53
C GLU A 36 -5.11 27.30 17.79
N ARG A 37 -6.09 27.55 16.90
CA ARG A 37 -7.32 26.76 16.85
C ARG A 37 -7.00 25.36 16.35
N ALA A 38 -7.81 24.37 16.70
CA ALA A 38 -7.73 23.07 16.05
C ALA A 38 -7.91 23.22 14.53
N LYS A 39 -7.14 22.49 13.72
CA LYS A 39 -7.15 22.59 12.25
C LYS A 39 -7.41 21.24 11.63
N LEU A 40 -8.09 21.25 10.51
CA LEU A 40 -8.41 20.06 9.71
C LEU A 40 -7.70 20.15 8.36
N ARG A 41 -7.22 19.03 7.87
CA ARG A 41 -6.72 18.90 6.49
C ARG A 41 -7.84 18.38 5.61
N ILE A 42 -8.34 19.21 4.71
CA ILE A 42 -9.40 18.90 3.75
C ILE A 42 -8.84 19.11 2.35
N ASP A 43 -8.92 18.13 1.49
CA ASP A 43 -8.40 18.15 0.11
C ASP A 43 -6.94 18.65 0.00
N GLY A 44 -6.12 18.27 0.98
CA GLY A 44 -4.71 18.67 1.06
C GLY A 44 -4.46 20.02 1.71
N ALA A 45 -5.45 20.91 1.85
CA ALA A 45 -5.34 22.20 2.47
C ALA A 45 -5.64 22.16 3.98
N ILE A 46 -4.92 22.94 4.77
CA ILE A 46 -5.18 23.09 6.22
C ILE A 46 -6.18 24.24 6.42
N THR A 47 -7.31 23.90 7.05
CA THR A 47 -8.41 24.85 7.37
C THR A 47 -8.69 24.85 8.86
N ASN A 48 -9.30 25.92 9.37
CA ASN A 48 -9.73 25.96 10.78
C ASN A 48 -10.92 25.00 11.01
N SER A 49 -10.96 24.39 12.20
CA SER A 49 -12.18 23.75 12.70
C SER A 49 -13.26 24.81 12.98
N HIS A 50 -14.50 24.38 13.11
CA HIS A 50 -15.61 25.25 13.56
C HIS A 50 -15.42 25.72 15.00
N ASN A 51 -14.61 25.00 15.77
CA ASN A 51 -14.28 25.40 17.13
C ASN A 51 -13.34 26.63 17.11
N GLU A 52 -13.82 27.74 17.67
CA GLU A 52 -13.10 29.02 17.67
C GLU A 52 -12.09 29.18 18.80
N VAL A 53 -11.99 28.24 19.70
CA VAL A 53 -11.09 28.32 20.87
C VAL A 53 -9.63 28.18 20.43
N VAL A 54 -8.81 29.13 20.80
CA VAL A 54 -7.34 29.03 20.71
C VAL A 54 -6.86 28.16 21.86
N LEU A 55 -6.22 27.05 21.53
CA LEU A 55 -5.80 26.03 22.49
C LEU A 55 -4.61 26.50 23.31
N SER A 56 -4.73 26.45 24.63
CA SER A 56 -3.60 26.67 25.55
C SER A 56 -2.70 25.40 25.62
N PRO A 57 -1.46 25.50 26.15
CA PRO A 57 -0.60 24.34 26.44
C PRO A 57 -1.27 23.30 27.33
N LYS A 58 -2.14 23.73 28.25
CA LYS A 58 -2.91 22.87 29.12
C LYS A 58 -3.98 22.10 28.35
N ASP A 59 -4.67 22.77 27.42
CA ASP A 59 -5.71 22.13 26.60
C ASP A 59 -5.11 21.05 25.70
N THR A 60 -4.00 21.34 25.01
CA THR A 60 -3.36 20.36 24.13
C THR A 60 -2.86 19.13 24.89
N LEU A 61 -2.29 19.30 26.08
CA LEU A 61 -1.89 18.21 26.98
C LEU A 61 -3.11 17.37 27.39
N GLN A 62 -4.20 18.01 27.81
CA GLN A 62 -5.42 17.31 28.24
C GLN A 62 -6.07 16.55 27.09
N LEU A 63 -6.14 17.14 25.91
CA LEU A 63 -6.68 16.48 24.71
C LEU A 63 -5.84 15.23 24.37
N ALA A 64 -4.51 15.34 24.34
CA ALA A 64 -3.63 14.20 24.09
C ALA A 64 -3.80 13.10 25.16
N TYR A 65 -3.78 13.47 26.43
CA TYR A 65 -3.89 12.51 27.54
C TYR A 65 -5.27 11.84 27.66
N SER A 66 -6.31 12.43 27.05
CA SER A 66 -7.66 11.85 27.05
C SER A 66 -7.77 10.55 26.24
N VAL A 67 -6.84 10.30 25.31
CA VAL A 67 -6.82 9.12 24.40
C VAL A 67 -5.62 8.20 24.60
N LEU A 68 -4.66 8.59 25.45
CA LEU A 68 -3.51 7.76 25.77
C LEU A 68 -3.79 6.88 27.00
N THR A 69 -3.39 5.61 26.92
CA THR A 69 -3.35 4.70 28.07
C THR A 69 -2.23 5.13 29.05
N GLU A 70 -2.28 4.67 30.29
CA GLU A 70 -1.25 5.01 31.30
C GLU A 70 0.16 4.58 30.87
N ASN A 71 0.32 3.45 30.17
CA ASN A 71 1.61 3.02 29.63
C ASN A 71 2.08 3.92 28.49
N GLN A 72 1.18 4.36 27.61
CA GLN A 72 1.48 5.29 26.54
C GLN A 72 1.87 6.67 27.06
N LYS A 73 1.21 7.16 28.11
CA LYS A 73 1.60 8.42 28.78
C LYS A 73 3.02 8.34 29.32
N LYS A 74 3.34 7.29 30.08
CA LYS A 74 4.70 7.08 30.60
C LYS A 74 5.76 7.01 29.50
N ARG A 75 5.44 6.33 28.40
CA ARG A 75 6.34 6.25 27.25
C ARG A 75 6.53 7.61 26.60
N PHE A 76 5.45 8.35 26.36
CA PHE A 76 5.51 9.71 25.81
C PHE A 76 6.30 10.69 26.71
N GLU A 77 6.15 10.58 28.03
CA GLU A 77 6.91 11.40 28.98
C GLU A 77 8.43 11.14 28.94
N MET A 78 8.83 9.90 28.56
CA MET A 78 10.24 9.51 28.42
C MET A 78 10.82 9.81 27.03
N GLU A 79 10.03 9.63 25.98
CA GLU A 79 10.51 9.66 24.57
C GLU A 79 10.20 10.99 23.87
N ASP A 80 9.32 11.84 24.44
CA ASP A 80 8.84 13.13 23.91
C ASP A 80 8.01 13.04 22.63
N GLU A 81 7.84 11.85 22.06
CA GLU A 81 7.04 11.55 20.87
C GLU A 81 6.48 10.13 20.95
N LEU A 82 5.29 9.92 20.39
CA LEU A 82 4.64 8.61 20.39
C LEU A 82 3.65 8.48 19.23
N ASP A 83 3.80 7.41 18.44
CA ASP A 83 2.75 6.91 17.56
C ASP A 83 1.83 5.96 18.35
N PHE A 84 0.52 6.10 18.14
CA PHE A 84 -0.47 5.26 18.81
C PHE A 84 -1.74 5.17 17.98
N SER A 85 -2.56 4.16 18.23
CA SER A 85 -3.89 4.05 17.67
C SER A 85 -4.95 3.99 18.79
N PHE A 86 -6.15 4.47 18.51
CA PHE A 86 -7.27 4.43 19.43
C PHE A 86 -8.61 4.38 18.70
N GLY A 87 -9.62 3.81 19.35
CA GLY A 87 -10.98 3.77 18.84
C GLY A 87 -11.93 4.60 19.68
N ILE A 88 -12.84 5.31 19.06
CA ILE A 88 -13.99 5.93 19.75
C ILE A 88 -15.23 5.13 19.38
N GLN A 89 -15.90 4.61 20.42
CA GLN A 89 -17.08 3.79 20.25
C GLN A 89 -18.16 4.53 19.43
N ASN A 90 -18.70 3.84 18.43
CA ASN A 90 -19.73 4.32 17.50
C ASN A 90 -19.26 5.51 16.61
N LEU A 91 -17.96 5.79 16.53
CA LEU A 91 -17.44 6.86 15.69
C LEU A 91 -16.45 6.31 14.66
N ALA A 92 -15.21 6.08 15.03
CA ALA A 92 -14.17 5.58 14.15
C ALA A 92 -12.94 5.07 14.94
N ARG A 93 -11.99 4.45 14.24
CA ARG A 93 -10.63 4.24 14.72
C ARG A 93 -9.71 5.30 14.13
N PHE A 94 -8.72 5.69 14.92
CA PHE A 94 -7.80 6.77 14.57
C PHE A 94 -6.36 6.34 14.84
N ARG A 95 -5.44 6.84 14.03
CA ARG A 95 -4.02 6.86 14.32
C ARG A 95 -3.63 8.25 14.78
N GLY A 96 -2.94 8.34 15.91
CA GLY A 96 -2.43 9.57 16.47
C GLY A 96 -0.90 9.56 16.52
N ASN A 97 -0.30 10.71 16.30
CA ASN A 97 1.08 10.99 16.65
C ASN A 97 1.05 12.18 17.63
N VAL A 98 1.60 11.99 18.83
CA VAL A 98 1.77 13.03 19.85
C VAL A 98 3.25 13.33 20.01
N PHE A 99 3.58 14.62 20.07
CA PHE A 99 4.98 15.07 20.15
C PHE A 99 5.09 16.38 20.91
N LYS A 100 6.29 16.66 21.45
CA LYS A 100 6.60 17.95 22.07
C LYS A 100 7.18 18.94 21.05
N GLN A 101 6.72 20.17 21.11
CA GLN A 101 7.30 21.28 20.35
C GLN A 101 7.31 22.56 21.22
N ARG A 102 8.45 23.25 21.34
CA ARG A 102 8.63 24.47 22.15
C ARG A 102 8.10 24.31 23.59
N GLY A 103 8.32 23.14 24.20
CA GLY A 103 7.85 22.83 25.55
C GLY A 103 6.35 22.54 25.68
N CYS A 104 5.59 22.54 24.59
CA CYS A 104 4.15 22.23 24.57
C CYS A 104 3.88 20.92 23.85
N VAL A 105 2.78 20.27 24.18
CA VAL A 105 2.29 19.07 23.49
C VAL A 105 1.53 19.46 22.24
N SER A 106 1.81 18.78 21.15
CA SER A 106 1.06 18.84 19.90
C SER A 106 0.67 17.44 19.46
N MET A 107 -0.40 17.32 18.65
CA MET A 107 -0.92 16.04 18.22
C MET A 107 -1.49 16.15 16.79
N VAL A 108 -1.23 15.13 15.97
CA VAL A 108 -1.88 14.95 14.67
C VAL A 108 -2.64 13.63 14.70
N ILE A 109 -3.90 13.66 14.28
CA ILE A 109 -4.77 12.47 14.26
C ILE A 109 -5.26 12.25 12.84
N ARG A 110 -5.17 11.00 12.37
CA ARG A 110 -5.68 10.54 11.08
C ARG A 110 -6.78 9.51 11.28
N GLN A 111 -7.85 9.60 10.52
CA GLN A 111 -8.91 8.60 10.52
C GLN A 111 -8.45 7.31 9.82
N ILE A 112 -8.74 6.17 10.44
CA ILE A 112 -8.59 4.85 9.81
C ILE A 112 -9.94 4.46 9.23
N PRO A 113 -10.05 4.28 7.89
CA PRO A 113 -11.32 4.02 7.24
C PRO A 113 -11.86 2.61 7.57
N PHE A 114 -13.17 2.51 7.75
CA PHE A 114 -13.89 1.23 7.84
C PHE A 114 -14.38 0.72 6.49
N THR A 115 -14.49 1.61 5.50
CA THR A 115 -15.02 1.25 4.19
C THR A 115 -13.88 0.80 3.30
N VAL A 116 -13.94 -0.45 2.89
CA VAL A 116 -13.03 -1.03 1.91
C VAL A 116 -13.67 -0.85 0.53
N ARG A 117 -12.91 -0.28 -0.41
CA ARG A 117 -13.33 -0.14 -1.81
C ARG A 117 -13.26 -1.48 -2.53
N SER A 118 -14.16 -1.69 -3.49
CA SER A 118 -14.15 -2.90 -4.32
C SER A 118 -12.97 -2.91 -5.32
N PHE A 119 -12.71 -4.07 -5.94
CA PHE A 119 -11.66 -4.19 -6.98
C PHE A 119 -11.97 -3.28 -8.16
N GLU A 120 -13.23 -3.15 -8.55
CA GLU A 120 -13.70 -2.32 -9.67
C GLU A 120 -13.49 -0.83 -9.37
N GLU A 121 -13.85 -0.37 -8.17
CA GLU A 121 -13.65 1.02 -7.73
C GLU A 121 -12.15 1.40 -7.65
N LEU A 122 -11.30 0.43 -7.39
CA LEU A 122 -9.85 0.61 -7.35
C LEU A 122 -9.19 0.51 -8.73
N GLY A 123 -9.91 0.05 -9.76
CA GLY A 123 -9.38 -0.22 -11.07
C GLY A 123 -8.39 -1.39 -11.09
N LEU A 124 -8.52 -2.34 -10.14
CA LEU A 124 -7.64 -3.50 -10.05
C LEU A 124 -7.95 -4.52 -11.15
N PRO A 125 -6.94 -5.03 -11.87
CA PRO A 125 -7.14 -6.09 -12.84
C PRO A 125 -7.76 -7.35 -12.23
N PRO A 126 -8.62 -8.10 -12.98
CA PRO A 126 -9.30 -9.29 -12.46
C PRO A 126 -8.36 -10.38 -11.92
N VAL A 127 -7.09 -10.37 -12.33
CA VAL A 127 -6.08 -11.32 -11.85
C VAL A 127 -5.80 -11.16 -10.35
N VAL A 128 -5.95 -9.95 -9.80
CA VAL A 128 -5.76 -9.70 -8.35
C VAL A 128 -6.82 -10.44 -7.54
N ALA A 129 -8.07 -10.44 -8.02
CA ALA A 129 -9.15 -11.22 -7.40
C ALA A 129 -8.81 -12.73 -7.40
N ARG A 130 -8.31 -13.25 -8.54
CA ARG A 130 -7.88 -14.66 -8.62
C ARG A 130 -6.70 -14.99 -7.70
N MET A 131 -5.81 -14.04 -7.43
CA MET A 131 -4.74 -14.23 -6.44
C MET A 131 -5.31 -14.34 -5.02
N ALA A 132 -6.35 -13.58 -4.69
CA ALA A 132 -7.04 -13.67 -3.40
C ALA A 132 -7.82 -14.99 -3.25
N GLU A 133 -8.19 -15.64 -4.35
CA GLU A 133 -8.90 -16.94 -4.36
C GLU A 133 -7.97 -18.15 -4.14
N LYS A 134 -6.65 -17.95 -4.16
CA LYS A 134 -5.70 -19.05 -3.96
C LYS A 134 -5.87 -19.69 -2.58
N PRO A 135 -5.89 -21.02 -2.50
CA PRO A 135 -6.06 -21.71 -1.21
C PRO A 135 -4.83 -21.56 -0.31
N ARG A 136 -3.65 -21.40 -0.89
CA ARG A 136 -2.35 -21.31 -0.20
C ARG A 136 -1.31 -20.65 -1.09
N GLY A 137 -0.18 -20.31 -0.53
CA GLY A 137 0.97 -19.74 -1.21
C GLY A 137 1.24 -18.29 -0.77
N LEU A 138 2.17 -17.64 -1.43
CA LEU A 138 2.57 -16.26 -1.15
C LEU A 138 2.13 -15.35 -2.28
N VAL A 139 1.39 -14.30 -1.95
CA VAL A 139 1.06 -13.20 -2.87
C VAL A 139 1.66 -11.92 -2.33
N LEU A 140 2.37 -11.20 -3.18
CA LEU A 140 3.02 -9.93 -2.82
C LEU A 140 2.29 -8.75 -3.46
N VAL A 141 2.08 -7.71 -2.67
CA VAL A 141 1.66 -6.39 -3.14
C VAL A 141 2.78 -5.40 -2.86
N THR A 142 3.39 -4.87 -3.91
CA THR A 142 4.62 -4.08 -3.79
C THR A 142 4.49 -2.69 -4.42
N GLY A 143 5.46 -1.82 -4.21
CA GLY A 143 5.45 -0.45 -4.70
C GLY A 143 5.92 0.55 -3.65
N PRO A 144 6.20 1.80 -4.02
CA PRO A 144 6.65 2.83 -3.10
C PRO A 144 5.61 3.16 -2.03
N THR A 145 6.02 3.90 -1.00
CA THR A 145 5.09 4.41 0.01
C THR A 145 4.01 5.27 -0.64
N GLY A 146 2.75 5.05 -0.25
CA GLY A 146 1.62 5.79 -0.81
C GLY A 146 1.13 5.27 -2.17
N SER A 147 1.64 4.14 -2.68
CA SER A 147 1.18 3.52 -3.93
C SER A 147 -0.16 2.78 -3.82
N GLY A 148 -0.75 2.68 -2.62
CA GLY A 148 -2.05 2.05 -2.39
C GLY A 148 -1.98 0.56 -2.01
N LYS A 149 -0.82 0.04 -1.60
CA LYS A 149 -0.65 -1.37 -1.20
C LYS A 149 -1.67 -1.84 -0.18
N SER A 150 -1.80 -1.10 0.93
CA SER A 150 -2.74 -1.44 2.01
C SER A 150 -4.19 -1.41 1.54
N THR A 151 -4.54 -0.50 0.63
CA THR A 151 -5.88 -0.43 0.03
C THR A 151 -6.18 -1.67 -0.82
N THR A 152 -5.20 -2.13 -1.62
CA THR A 152 -5.32 -3.35 -2.42
C THR A 152 -5.42 -4.58 -1.54
N LEU A 153 -4.58 -4.69 -0.51
CA LEU A 153 -4.65 -5.80 0.45
C LEU A 153 -5.96 -5.80 1.22
N ALA A 154 -6.47 -4.63 1.62
CA ALA A 154 -7.77 -4.53 2.27
C ALA A 154 -8.90 -5.06 1.36
N ALA A 155 -8.88 -4.73 0.05
CA ALA A 155 -9.83 -5.28 -0.91
C ALA A 155 -9.71 -6.81 -1.05
N MET A 156 -8.47 -7.35 -1.06
CA MET A 156 -8.24 -8.80 -1.10
C MET A 156 -8.79 -9.48 0.17
N ILE A 157 -8.50 -8.95 1.35
CA ILE A 157 -9.01 -9.45 2.64
C ILE A 157 -10.53 -9.38 2.69
N ASP A 158 -11.13 -8.28 2.25
CA ASP A 158 -12.58 -8.12 2.25
C ASP A 158 -13.26 -9.14 1.31
N LYS A 159 -12.70 -9.41 0.11
CA LYS A 159 -13.17 -10.48 -0.78
C LYS A 159 -13.10 -11.85 -0.09
N ILE A 160 -11.96 -12.18 0.49
CA ILE A 160 -11.78 -13.46 1.21
C ILE A 160 -12.78 -13.57 2.35
N ASN A 161 -12.94 -12.52 3.14
CA ASN A 161 -13.83 -12.47 4.29
C ASN A 161 -15.31 -12.65 3.92
N ARG A 162 -15.72 -12.17 2.73
CA ARG A 162 -17.07 -12.36 2.21
C ARG A 162 -17.33 -13.73 1.59
N GLU A 163 -16.32 -14.34 0.97
CA GLU A 163 -16.52 -15.53 0.13
C GLU A 163 -16.08 -16.84 0.80
N ARG A 164 -15.16 -16.77 1.77
CA ARG A 164 -14.65 -17.96 2.48
C ARG A 164 -15.24 -18.07 3.88
N LYS A 165 -15.20 -19.28 4.42
CA LYS A 165 -15.47 -19.57 5.83
C LYS A 165 -14.15 -20.02 6.44
N GLY A 166 -13.46 -19.15 7.17
CA GLY A 166 -12.14 -19.44 7.69
C GLY A 166 -11.67 -18.39 8.69
N HIS A 167 -10.39 -18.44 9.02
CA HIS A 167 -9.75 -17.54 9.96
C HIS A 167 -8.68 -16.70 9.26
N ILE A 168 -8.82 -15.40 9.31
CA ILE A 168 -7.87 -14.42 8.79
C ILE A 168 -7.14 -13.78 9.96
N ILE A 169 -5.82 -13.83 9.94
CA ILE A 169 -4.97 -13.10 10.89
C ILE A 169 -4.24 -12.00 10.14
N THR A 170 -4.24 -10.78 10.66
CA THR A 170 -3.38 -9.72 10.15
C THR A 170 -2.37 -9.30 11.21
N VAL A 171 -1.14 -9.00 10.77
CA VAL A 171 -0.09 -8.40 11.59
C VAL A 171 0.36 -7.13 10.88
N GLU A 172 0.13 -5.97 11.49
CA GLU A 172 0.28 -4.67 10.86
C GLU A 172 1.01 -3.67 11.77
N ASP A 173 1.63 -2.64 11.18
CA ASP A 173 2.33 -1.58 11.91
C ASP A 173 2.16 -0.21 11.20
N PRO A 174 1.09 0.51 11.54
CA PRO A 174 -0.11 0.12 12.27
C PRO A 174 -1.20 -0.49 11.39
N ILE A 175 -2.36 -0.86 11.98
CA ILE A 175 -3.57 -1.25 11.24
C ILE A 175 -4.08 -0.06 10.43
N GLU A 176 -4.21 -0.24 9.09
CA GLU A 176 -4.68 0.82 8.18
C GLU A 176 -6.16 0.68 7.77
N PHE A 177 -6.75 -0.50 7.88
CA PHE A 177 -8.16 -0.77 7.61
C PHE A 177 -8.74 -1.69 8.67
N ILE A 178 -9.97 -1.44 9.10
CA ILE A 178 -10.66 -2.31 10.06
C ILE A 178 -11.59 -3.25 9.29
N HIS A 179 -11.36 -4.54 9.47
CA HIS A 179 -12.18 -5.59 8.89
C HIS A 179 -13.18 -6.12 9.94
N ARG A 180 -14.47 -6.04 9.63
CA ARG A 180 -15.50 -6.69 10.45
C ARG A 180 -15.50 -8.18 10.16
N HIS A 181 -15.85 -9.01 11.14
CA HIS A 181 -16.16 -10.41 10.87
C HIS A 181 -17.37 -10.50 9.93
N GLN A 182 -17.24 -11.29 8.86
CA GLN A 182 -18.33 -11.61 7.94
C GLN A 182 -18.49 -13.13 7.89
N ASN A 183 -18.06 -13.80 6.81
CA ASN A 183 -18.00 -15.25 6.77
C ASN A 183 -16.75 -15.81 7.45
N CYS A 184 -15.68 -15.01 7.54
CA CYS A 184 -14.46 -15.35 8.27
C CYS A 184 -14.44 -14.72 9.66
N ILE A 185 -13.70 -15.35 10.58
CA ILE A 185 -13.17 -14.68 11.76
C ILE A 185 -11.96 -13.86 11.31
N VAL A 186 -11.88 -12.59 11.69
CA VAL A 186 -10.74 -11.71 11.35
C VAL A 186 -10.12 -11.20 12.63
N ASN A 187 -8.90 -11.60 12.93
CA ASN A 187 -8.11 -11.13 14.06
C ASN A 187 -6.98 -10.24 13.54
N GLN A 188 -7.04 -8.95 13.86
CA GLN A 188 -6.04 -7.95 13.48
C GLN A 188 -5.15 -7.63 14.67
N ARG A 189 -3.84 -7.75 14.49
CA ARG A 189 -2.84 -7.53 15.54
C ARG A 189 -1.91 -6.40 15.14
N GLU A 190 -1.86 -5.36 15.95
CA GLU A 190 -0.99 -4.20 15.74
C GLU A 190 0.33 -4.37 16.52
N VAL A 191 1.44 -4.14 15.83
CA VAL A 191 2.77 -4.15 16.46
C VAL A 191 2.86 -3.00 17.46
N GLY A 192 3.45 -3.26 18.62
CA GLY A 192 3.55 -2.31 19.71
C GLY A 192 2.31 -2.22 20.64
N THR A 193 1.13 -2.64 20.12
CA THR A 193 -0.13 -2.66 20.88
C THR A 193 -0.53 -4.09 21.26
N ASP A 194 -0.67 -4.98 20.28
CA ASP A 194 -1.18 -6.34 20.45
C ASP A 194 -0.06 -7.39 20.40
N THR A 195 1.07 -7.04 19.81
CA THR A 195 2.27 -7.87 19.73
C THR A 195 3.54 -7.04 19.79
N LYS A 196 4.66 -7.66 20.16
CA LYS A 196 5.94 -6.96 20.35
C LYS A 196 6.67 -6.71 19.02
N SER A 197 6.48 -7.57 18.02
CA SER A 197 7.14 -7.49 16.71
C SER A 197 6.41 -8.37 15.67
N PHE A 198 6.68 -8.13 14.39
CA PHE A 198 6.22 -9.01 13.30
C PHE A 198 6.68 -10.44 13.51
N SER A 199 7.99 -10.66 13.71
CA SER A 199 8.60 -11.97 13.92
C SER A 199 7.93 -12.73 15.07
N ASN A 200 7.70 -12.05 16.21
CA ASN A 200 7.03 -12.67 17.36
C ASN A 200 5.58 -13.06 17.04
N ALA A 201 4.81 -12.18 16.40
CA ALA A 201 3.43 -12.47 16.02
C ALA A 201 3.34 -13.66 15.05
N LEU A 202 4.16 -13.66 13.97
CA LEU A 202 4.13 -14.69 12.93
C LEU A 202 4.56 -16.06 13.46
N LYS A 203 5.50 -16.11 14.43
CA LYS A 203 5.90 -17.34 15.10
C LYS A 203 4.72 -18.03 15.82
N TYR A 204 3.80 -17.26 16.38
CA TYR A 204 2.64 -17.80 17.08
C TYR A 204 1.44 -17.97 16.16
N ALA A 205 1.31 -17.18 15.10
CA ALA A 205 0.19 -17.21 14.17
C ALA A 205 -0.12 -18.62 13.63
N LEU A 206 0.89 -19.42 13.31
CA LEU A 206 0.73 -20.82 12.87
C LEU A 206 0.05 -21.76 13.90
N ARG A 207 -0.07 -21.33 15.17
CA ARG A 207 -0.75 -22.07 16.24
C ARG A 207 -2.13 -21.48 16.57
N GLU A 208 -2.51 -20.43 15.86
CA GLU A 208 -3.78 -19.72 16.03
C GLU A 208 -4.83 -20.18 15.00
N ASP A 209 -4.61 -21.34 14.34
CA ASP A 209 -5.48 -21.94 13.33
C ASP A 209 -5.86 -20.98 12.18
N PRO A 210 -4.89 -20.37 11.50
CA PRO A 210 -5.17 -19.45 10.40
C PRO A 210 -5.37 -20.19 9.08
N ASP A 211 -6.24 -19.66 8.21
CA ASP A 211 -6.29 -20.00 6.78
C ASP A 211 -5.54 -18.98 5.94
N VAL A 212 -5.62 -17.70 6.35
CA VAL A 212 -5.02 -16.57 5.65
C VAL A 212 -4.27 -15.69 6.64
N ILE A 213 -3.03 -15.33 6.28
CA ILE A 213 -2.22 -14.40 7.09
C ILE A 213 -1.83 -13.20 6.23
N LEU A 214 -2.17 -11.99 6.69
CA LEU A 214 -1.65 -10.75 6.12
C LEU A 214 -0.47 -10.27 6.95
N ILE A 215 0.65 -10.01 6.27
CA ILE A 215 1.90 -9.48 6.83
C ILE A 215 2.06 -8.07 6.29
N GLY A 216 1.85 -7.08 7.14
CA GLY A 216 1.82 -5.66 6.75
C GLY A 216 3.06 -5.24 5.98
N GLU A 217 4.26 -5.67 6.41
CA GLU A 217 5.51 -5.43 5.70
C GLU A 217 6.58 -6.47 6.04
N MET A 218 7.35 -6.89 5.02
CA MET A 218 8.50 -7.78 5.17
C MET A 218 9.81 -6.97 5.03
N ARG A 219 10.39 -6.54 6.16
CA ARG A 219 11.62 -5.71 6.17
C ARG A 219 12.89 -6.50 6.44
N ASP A 220 12.81 -7.55 7.23
CA ASP A 220 13.92 -8.29 7.78
C ASP A 220 13.86 -9.78 7.43
N LEU A 221 14.98 -10.46 7.64
CA LEU A 221 15.16 -11.88 7.36
C LEU A 221 14.15 -12.75 8.11
N GLU A 222 13.90 -12.47 9.38
CA GLU A 222 13.03 -13.29 10.23
C GLU A 222 11.58 -13.23 9.73
N THR A 223 11.09 -12.03 9.36
CA THR A 223 9.75 -11.83 8.82
C THR A 223 9.59 -12.49 7.46
N ILE A 224 10.59 -12.39 6.58
CA ILE A 224 10.59 -13.05 5.26
C ILE A 224 10.60 -14.56 5.42
N GLN A 225 11.47 -15.10 6.27
CA GLN A 225 11.52 -16.54 6.55
C GLN A 225 10.18 -17.07 7.10
N ALA A 226 9.54 -16.31 7.99
CA ALA A 226 8.23 -16.69 8.52
C ALA A 226 7.16 -16.69 7.42
N ALA A 227 7.13 -15.69 6.54
CA ALA A 227 6.21 -15.63 5.41
C ALA A 227 6.35 -16.82 4.46
N LEU A 228 7.60 -17.19 4.12
CA LEU A 228 7.88 -18.37 3.30
C LEU A 228 7.41 -19.67 3.98
N THR A 229 7.67 -19.81 5.28
CA THR A 229 7.23 -20.97 6.06
C THR A 229 5.71 -21.08 6.14
N ILE A 230 5.01 -19.97 6.38
CA ILE A 230 3.54 -19.90 6.39
C ILE A 230 2.97 -20.39 5.04
N ALA A 231 3.50 -19.87 3.93
CA ALA A 231 3.06 -20.25 2.60
C ALA A 231 3.36 -21.72 2.27
N GLU A 232 4.49 -22.25 2.73
CA GLU A 232 4.91 -23.66 2.53
C GLU A 232 4.06 -24.64 3.33
N THR A 233 3.64 -24.25 4.54
CA THR A 233 2.79 -25.08 5.41
C THR A 233 1.31 -25.09 5.03
N GLY A 234 0.94 -24.47 3.91
CA GLY A 234 -0.38 -24.64 3.32
C GLY A 234 -1.35 -23.48 3.53
N HIS A 235 -0.88 -22.34 4.06
CA HIS A 235 -1.67 -21.15 4.29
C HIS A 235 -1.51 -20.13 3.15
N LEU A 236 -2.48 -19.25 2.97
CA LEU A 236 -2.35 -18.10 2.06
C LEU A 236 -1.70 -16.93 2.81
N ALA A 237 -0.48 -16.60 2.41
CA ALA A 237 0.23 -15.42 2.91
C ALA A 237 0.09 -14.25 1.94
N LEU A 238 -0.40 -13.12 2.42
CA LEU A 238 -0.46 -11.84 1.71
C LEU A 238 0.57 -10.91 2.36
N ALA A 239 1.50 -10.32 1.61
CA ALA A 239 2.55 -9.50 2.20
C ALA A 239 2.92 -8.31 1.34
N THR A 240 3.61 -7.30 1.95
CA THR A 240 4.13 -6.16 1.20
C THR A 240 5.65 -6.06 1.21
N LEU A 241 6.16 -5.43 0.14
CA LEU A 241 7.54 -4.95 0.00
C LEU A 241 7.54 -3.54 -0.61
N HIS A 242 8.63 -2.80 -0.44
CA HIS A 242 8.84 -1.47 -1.03
C HIS A 242 9.73 -1.55 -2.29
N THR A 243 9.41 -2.46 -3.18
CA THR A 243 10.11 -2.67 -4.46
C THR A 243 9.28 -2.16 -5.62
N ASN A 244 9.93 -1.77 -6.72
CA ASN A 244 9.29 -1.10 -7.85
C ASN A 244 9.02 -2.03 -9.05
N SER A 245 9.40 -3.31 -8.96
CA SER A 245 9.11 -4.34 -9.97
C SER A 245 9.00 -5.73 -9.35
N ALA A 246 8.39 -6.66 -10.07
CA ALA A 246 8.29 -8.06 -9.65
C ALA A 246 9.67 -8.74 -9.57
N ALA A 247 10.55 -8.44 -10.51
CA ALA A 247 11.93 -8.96 -10.52
C ALA A 247 12.72 -8.46 -9.31
N GLU A 248 12.64 -7.17 -8.99
CA GLU A 248 13.25 -6.57 -7.81
C GLU A 248 12.72 -7.20 -6.51
N SER A 249 11.41 -7.49 -6.46
CA SER A 249 10.77 -8.12 -5.30
C SER A 249 11.34 -9.52 -5.03
N ILE A 250 11.52 -10.32 -6.08
CA ILE A 250 12.11 -11.66 -5.99
C ILE A 250 13.55 -11.56 -5.49
N ASN A 251 14.37 -10.70 -6.10
CA ASN A 251 15.76 -10.50 -5.70
C ASN A 251 15.85 -10.00 -4.24
N ARG A 252 15.01 -9.03 -3.85
CA ARG A 252 14.99 -8.49 -2.49
C ARG A 252 14.74 -9.57 -1.44
N ILE A 253 13.84 -10.52 -1.70
CA ILE A 253 13.57 -11.64 -0.80
C ILE A 253 14.80 -12.53 -0.68
N ILE A 254 15.48 -12.84 -1.79
CA ILE A 254 16.63 -13.73 -1.82
C ILE A 254 17.85 -13.10 -1.16
N ASP A 255 18.11 -11.82 -1.47
CA ASP A 255 19.34 -11.11 -1.08
C ASP A 255 19.44 -10.83 0.43
N VAL A 256 18.32 -10.88 1.15
CA VAL A 256 18.29 -10.76 2.62
C VAL A 256 18.97 -11.95 3.29
N PHE A 257 19.00 -13.11 2.63
CA PHE A 257 19.59 -14.34 3.20
C PHE A 257 21.09 -14.45 2.92
N PRO A 258 21.85 -15.06 3.84
CA PRO A 258 23.24 -15.38 3.62
C PRO A 258 23.44 -16.18 2.33
N SER A 259 24.55 -15.96 1.61
CA SER A 259 24.78 -16.55 0.28
C SER A 259 24.65 -18.09 0.25
N HIS A 260 25.03 -18.77 1.32
CA HIS A 260 24.92 -20.24 1.41
C HIS A 260 23.48 -20.76 1.52
N GLN A 261 22.50 -19.89 1.87
CA GLN A 261 21.08 -20.22 1.98
C GLN A 261 20.29 -19.83 0.73
N GLN A 262 20.79 -18.92 -0.09
CA GLN A 262 20.05 -18.34 -1.21
C GLN A 262 19.53 -19.36 -2.21
N ALA A 263 20.28 -20.41 -2.51
CA ALA A 263 19.82 -21.48 -3.40
C ALA A 263 18.59 -22.23 -2.86
N GLN A 264 18.57 -22.49 -1.55
CA GLN A 264 17.41 -23.08 -0.88
C GLN A 264 16.22 -22.13 -0.88
N VAL A 265 16.45 -20.86 -0.59
CA VAL A 265 15.41 -19.82 -0.59
C VAL A 265 14.80 -19.63 -1.98
N ARG A 266 15.60 -19.66 -3.05
CA ARG A 266 15.09 -19.64 -4.44
C ARG A 266 14.15 -20.81 -4.71
N ALA A 267 14.54 -22.01 -4.30
CA ALA A 267 13.70 -23.19 -4.48
C ALA A 267 12.39 -23.09 -3.68
N GLN A 268 12.46 -22.63 -2.44
CA GLN A 268 11.30 -22.41 -1.59
C GLN A 268 10.38 -21.31 -2.15
N LEU A 269 10.92 -20.15 -2.51
CA LEU A 269 10.18 -19.06 -3.11
C LEU A 269 9.52 -19.48 -4.44
N ALA A 270 10.24 -20.18 -5.30
CA ALA A 270 9.71 -20.73 -6.56
C ALA A 270 8.53 -21.69 -6.31
N PHE A 271 8.52 -22.41 -5.20
CA PHE A 271 7.44 -23.31 -4.83
C PHE A 271 6.20 -22.59 -4.30
N VAL A 272 6.38 -21.58 -3.43
CA VAL A 272 5.26 -20.95 -2.71
C VAL A 272 4.71 -19.70 -3.37
N LEU A 273 5.48 -18.99 -4.21
CA LEU A 273 5.05 -17.73 -4.81
C LEU A 273 3.93 -17.99 -5.84
N GLU A 274 2.82 -17.26 -5.70
CA GLU A 274 1.65 -17.34 -6.60
C GLU A 274 1.51 -16.11 -7.50
N GLY A 275 1.90 -14.93 -7.02
CA GLY A 275 1.86 -13.70 -7.81
C GLY A 275 2.46 -12.51 -7.11
N ILE A 276 2.78 -11.50 -7.92
CA ILE A 276 3.25 -10.19 -7.45
C ILE A 276 2.43 -9.10 -8.15
N VAL A 277 1.92 -8.16 -7.37
CA VAL A 277 1.23 -6.95 -7.82
C VAL A 277 2.11 -5.78 -7.44
N THR A 278 2.80 -5.19 -8.42
CA THR A 278 3.60 -3.97 -8.17
C THR A 278 2.83 -2.76 -8.67
N GLN A 279 2.58 -1.79 -7.82
CA GLN A 279 1.68 -0.69 -8.13
C GLN A 279 2.27 0.69 -7.83
N THR A 280 1.87 1.65 -8.65
CA THR A 280 2.16 3.07 -8.47
C THR A 280 0.93 3.90 -8.74
N LEU A 281 0.82 5.07 -8.11
CA LEU A 281 -0.27 6.00 -8.30
C LEU A 281 0.23 7.25 -9.02
N LEU A 282 -0.46 7.64 -10.09
CA LEU A 282 -0.16 8.82 -10.89
C LEU A 282 -1.28 9.86 -10.72
N PRO A 283 -0.96 11.16 -10.77
CA PRO A 283 -1.98 12.20 -10.87
C PRO A 283 -2.86 11.99 -12.11
N ARG A 284 -4.17 12.21 -11.99
CA ARG A 284 -5.05 12.19 -13.16
C ARG A 284 -4.78 13.39 -14.06
N ALA A 285 -4.87 13.17 -15.38
CA ALA A 285 -4.71 14.24 -16.39
C ALA A 285 -5.82 15.31 -16.27
N ARG A 286 -6.99 14.94 -15.78
CA ARG A 286 -8.13 15.84 -15.56
C ARG A 286 -8.84 15.49 -14.26
N GLY A 287 -9.33 16.53 -13.57
CA GLY A 287 -10.03 16.38 -12.30
C GLY A 287 -9.10 16.13 -11.12
N TYR A 288 -9.66 15.58 -10.05
CA TYR A 288 -8.95 15.28 -8.81
C TYR A 288 -8.69 13.77 -8.67
N GLY A 289 -7.76 13.41 -7.81
CA GLY A 289 -7.44 12.04 -7.47
C GLY A 289 -6.28 11.46 -8.28
N ARG A 290 -6.13 10.15 -8.19
CA ARG A 290 -5.00 9.40 -8.77
C ARG A 290 -5.51 8.24 -9.60
N ALA A 291 -4.76 7.86 -10.64
CA ALA A 291 -4.93 6.64 -11.40
C ALA A 291 -3.86 5.64 -10.98
N MET A 292 -4.21 4.36 -10.94
CA MET A 292 -3.28 3.30 -10.55
C MET A 292 -2.72 2.61 -11.81
N ALA A 293 -1.40 2.60 -11.92
CA ALA A 293 -0.69 1.71 -12.83
C ALA A 293 -0.14 0.52 -12.04
N ALA A 294 -0.31 -0.68 -12.56
CA ALA A 294 0.17 -1.87 -11.88
C ALA A 294 0.86 -2.85 -12.84
N GLU A 295 2.01 -3.35 -12.41
CA GLU A 295 2.68 -4.50 -13.00
C GLU A 295 2.13 -5.77 -12.36
N MET A 296 1.83 -6.79 -13.15
CA MET A 296 1.23 -8.04 -12.70
C MET A 296 2.09 -9.23 -13.12
N LEU A 297 2.66 -9.92 -12.15
CA LEU A 297 3.33 -11.21 -12.37
C LEU A 297 2.44 -12.34 -11.85
N VAL A 298 2.10 -13.28 -12.72
CA VAL A 298 1.44 -14.54 -12.34
C VAL A 298 2.49 -15.66 -12.42
N VAL A 299 2.66 -16.41 -11.35
CA VAL A 299 3.71 -17.41 -11.27
C VAL A 299 3.28 -18.70 -11.96
N THR A 300 3.68 -18.82 -13.23
CA THR A 300 3.53 -20.02 -14.05
C THR A 300 4.69 -21.00 -13.82
N PRO A 301 4.61 -22.26 -14.31
CA PRO A 301 5.75 -23.21 -14.25
C PRO A 301 7.04 -22.64 -14.86
N ALA A 302 6.95 -21.85 -15.93
CA ALA A 302 8.11 -21.21 -16.54
C ALA A 302 8.73 -20.14 -15.61
N ILE A 303 7.91 -19.31 -14.95
CA ILE A 303 8.39 -18.33 -13.96
C ILE A 303 9.03 -19.06 -12.76
N ARG A 304 8.43 -20.15 -12.26
CA ARG A 304 9.02 -20.97 -11.17
C ARG A 304 10.41 -21.48 -11.54
N ALA A 305 10.60 -21.94 -12.77
CA ALA A 305 11.91 -22.38 -13.26
C ALA A 305 12.92 -21.22 -13.29
N LEU A 306 12.55 -20.04 -13.78
CA LEU A 306 13.44 -18.88 -13.80
C LEU A 306 13.88 -18.43 -12.40
N ILE A 307 12.96 -18.45 -11.43
CA ILE A 307 13.29 -18.10 -10.03
C ILE A 307 14.29 -19.13 -9.47
N ARG A 308 14.00 -20.42 -9.62
CA ARG A 308 14.86 -21.51 -9.11
C ARG A 308 16.24 -21.49 -9.72
N ASP A 309 16.33 -21.23 -11.05
CA ASP A 309 17.56 -21.29 -11.83
C ASP A 309 18.35 -19.96 -11.85
N ASP A 310 17.99 -18.98 -10.99
CA ASP A 310 18.61 -17.65 -10.87
C ASP A 310 18.59 -16.82 -12.16
N LYS A 311 17.49 -16.95 -12.94
CA LYS A 311 17.29 -16.26 -14.22
C LYS A 311 16.18 -15.19 -14.12
N VAL A 312 16.11 -14.51 -12.97
CA VAL A 312 15.07 -13.50 -12.67
C VAL A 312 15.03 -12.40 -13.73
N HIS A 313 16.17 -12.03 -14.32
CA HIS A 313 16.27 -11.03 -15.39
C HIS A 313 15.46 -11.38 -16.66
N GLN A 314 15.08 -12.66 -16.87
CA GLN A 314 14.26 -13.07 -18.01
C GLN A 314 12.74 -12.98 -17.74
N ILE A 315 12.33 -12.70 -16.51
CA ILE A 315 10.91 -12.66 -16.12
C ILE A 315 10.16 -11.59 -16.91
N TYR A 316 10.77 -10.41 -17.13
CA TYR A 316 10.13 -9.33 -17.87
C TYR A 316 9.66 -9.76 -19.27
N SER A 317 10.49 -10.46 -20.03
CA SER A 317 10.12 -10.98 -21.35
C SER A 317 8.98 -11.99 -21.30
N LEU A 318 8.92 -12.82 -20.25
CA LEU A 318 7.80 -13.74 -20.05
C LEU A 318 6.52 -12.99 -19.66
N MET A 319 6.61 -11.88 -18.94
CA MET A 319 5.45 -11.05 -18.61
C MET A 319 4.86 -10.40 -19.86
N GLN A 320 5.68 -9.86 -20.76
CA GLN A 320 5.24 -9.30 -22.05
C GLN A 320 4.44 -10.29 -22.87
N SER A 321 4.86 -11.56 -22.91
CA SER A 321 4.17 -12.64 -23.62
C SER A 321 3.05 -13.33 -22.82
N GLY A 322 2.96 -13.03 -21.52
CA GLY A 322 2.10 -13.70 -20.55
C GLY A 322 0.68 -13.14 -20.40
N LYS A 323 0.22 -12.27 -21.31
CA LYS A 323 -1.10 -11.58 -21.22
C LYS A 323 -2.27 -12.56 -21.03
N LYS A 324 -2.21 -13.74 -21.65
CA LYS A 324 -3.25 -14.79 -21.51
C LYS A 324 -3.41 -15.31 -20.08
N PHE A 325 -2.40 -15.18 -19.25
CA PHE A 325 -2.44 -15.54 -17.81
C PHE A 325 -2.89 -14.38 -16.92
N GLY A 326 -3.03 -13.17 -17.50
CA GLY A 326 -3.30 -11.94 -16.77
C GLY A 326 -2.03 -11.20 -16.35
N MET A 327 -0.87 -11.54 -16.91
CA MET A 327 0.36 -10.78 -16.71
C MET A 327 0.28 -9.46 -17.45
N GLN A 328 0.90 -8.43 -16.89
CA GLN A 328 0.95 -7.08 -17.43
C GLN A 328 2.25 -6.42 -16.98
N THR A 329 2.97 -5.79 -17.91
CA THR A 329 4.10 -4.95 -17.55
C THR A 329 3.63 -3.59 -17.04
N LEU A 330 4.49 -2.85 -16.34
CA LEU A 330 4.17 -1.49 -15.93
C LEU A 330 3.90 -0.61 -17.15
N ASN A 331 4.68 -0.75 -18.23
CA ASN A 331 4.49 0.01 -19.46
C ASN A 331 3.17 -0.32 -20.18
N ASP A 332 2.69 -1.57 -20.16
CA ASP A 332 1.34 -1.91 -20.66
C ASP A 332 0.26 -1.13 -19.89
N ALA A 333 0.37 -1.06 -18.55
CA ALA A 333 -0.57 -0.33 -17.72
C ALA A 333 -0.52 1.19 -17.98
N LEU A 334 0.68 1.76 -18.08
CA LEU A 334 0.89 3.17 -18.38
C LEU A 334 0.36 3.54 -19.75
N TYR A 335 0.61 2.71 -20.76
CA TYR A 335 0.06 2.86 -22.10
C TYR A 335 -1.47 2.91 -22.09
N ALA A 336 -2.12 1.97 -21.39
CA ALA A 336 -3.57 1.92 -21.29
C ALA A 336 -4.14 3.19 -20.62
N LEU A 337 -3.54 3.66 -19.52
CA LEU A 337 -3.94 4.90 -18.84
C LEU A 337 -3.76 6.15 -19.75
N TYR A 338 -2.67 6.20 -20.50
CA TYR A 338 -2.42 7.30 -21.43
C TYR A 338 -3.44 7.33 -22.58
N VAL A 339 -3.69 6.19 -23.25
CA VAL A 339 -4.66 6.08 -24.36
C VAL A 339 -6.07 6.44 -23.88
N ASN A 340 -6.43 6.03 -22.66
CA ASN A 340 -7.71 6.37 -22.03
C ASN A 340 -7.76 7.83 -21.52
N ARG A 341 -6.67 8.61 -21.69
CA ARG A 341 -6.56 10.01 -21.23
C ARG A 341 -6.71 10.18 -19.72
N GLU A 342 -6.42 9.14 -18.97
CA GLU A 342 -6.45 9.19 -17.52
C GLU A 342 -5.20 9.84 -16.92
N VAL A 343 -4.04 9.70 -17.59
CA VAL A 343 -2.77 10.32 -17.23
C VAL A 343 -2.13 11.00 -18.43
N THR A 344 -1.23 11.96 -18.18
CA THR A 344 -0.44 12.59 -19.24
C THR A 344 0.74 11.70 -19.64
N LEU A 345 1.28 11.88 -20.84
CA LEU A 345 2.47 11.16 -21.28
C LEU A 345 3.67 11.46 -20.37
N GLU A 346 3.82 12.72 -19.97
CA GLU A 346 4.90 13.16 -19.06
C GLU A 346 4.88 12.38 -17.74
N GLU A 347 3.71 12.30 -17.09
CA GLU A 347 3.55 11.54 -15.84
C GLU A 347 3.78 10.03 -16.05
N ALA A 348 3.35 9.47 -17.18
CA ALA A 348 3.60 8.08 -17.52
C ALA A 348 5.11 7.80 -17.73
N LEU A 349 5.81 8.67 -18.44
CA LEU A 349 7.26 8.54 -18.65
C LEU A 349 8.06 8.68 -17.36
N ARG A 350 7.62 9.52 -16.43
CA ARG A 350 8.29 9.74 -15.14
C ARG A 350 8.37 8.48 -14.29
N VAL A 351 7.40 7.57 -14.39
CA VAL A 351 7.33 6.34 -13.59
C VAL A 351 7.62 5.06 -14.38
N SER A 352 7.79 5.18 -15.70
CA SER A 352 8.11 4.06 -16.58
C SER A 352 9.46 3.43 -16.22
N SER A 353 9.51 2.10 -16.21
CA SER A 353 10.75 1.33 -16.06
C SER A 353 11.63 1.36 -17.31
N ASP A 354 11.02 1.52 -18.49
CA ASP A 354 11.69 1.72 -19.79
C ASP A 354 10.95 2.81 -20.58
N PRO A 355 11.35 4.10 -20.43
CA PRO A 355 10.74 5.21 -21.15
C PRO A 355 10.81 5.07 -22.67
N ASN A 356 11.89 4.48 -23.21
CA ASN A 356 12.06 4.30 -24.66
C ASN A 356 11.05 3.27 -25.21
N GLU A 357 10.80 2.18 -24.49
CA GLU A 357 9.75 1.24 -24.82
C GLU A 357 8.37 1.94 -24.83
N LEU A 358 8.08 2.74 -23.78
CA LEU A 358 6.80 3.44 -23.67
C LEU A 358 6.62 4.46 -24.80
N LEU A 359 7.66 5.22 -25.16
CA LEU A 359 7.61 6.15 -26.29
C LEU A 359 7.34 5.44 -27.63
N ARG A 360 7.95 4.28 -27.85
CA ARG A 360 7.71 3.46 -29.05
C ARG A 360 6.24 3.00 -29.15
N VAL A 361 5.69 2.46 -28.07
CA VAL A 361 4.31 1.95 -28.08
C VAL A 361 3.26 3.06 -28.12
N THR A 362 3.58 4.28 -27.64
CA THR A 362 2.70 5.46 -27.73
C THR A 362 2.79 6.19 -29.08
N GLY A 363 3.69 5.76 -29.99
CA GLY A 363 3.89 6.40 -31.29
C GLY A 363 4.70 7.71 -31.24
N HIS A 364 5.38 7.98 -30.13
CA HIS A 364 6.30 9.10 -30.00
C HIS A 364 7.72 8.59 -30.24
N ALA A 365 8.46 9.22 -31.17
CA ALA A 365 9.86 8.86 -31.42
C ALA A 365 10.68 9.10 -30.15
N GLY A 366 11.35 8.07 -29.65
CA GLY A 366 12.37 8.22 -28.62
C GLY A 366 13.56 9.04 -29.14
N PRO A 367 14.42 9.61 -28.27
CA PRO A 367 15.69 10.16 -28.68
C PRO A 367 16.47 9.07 -29.42
N ASP A 368 17.05 9.41 -30.59
CA ASP A 368 17.81 8.52 -31.47
C ASP A 368 18.87 7.72 -30.69
N ASP A 369 18.63 6.44 -30.50
CA ASP A 369 19.66 5.47 -30.13
C ASP A 369 20.44 5.13 -31.39
N GLY A 370 21.37 5.93 -31.82
CA GLY A 370 22.36 5.73 -32.89
C GLY A 370 22.57 4.36 -33.58
N THR A 371 21.52 3.54 -33.72
CA THR A 371 21.46 2.32 -34.53
C THR A 371 20.57 2.59 -35.74
N ALA A 372 21.14 3.32 -36.71
CA ALA A 372 20.57 3.45 -38.04
C ALA A 372 20.47 2.06 -38.69
N ASN A 373 19.32 1.44 -38.65
CA ASN A 373 19.00 0.36 -39.55
C ASN A 373 18.56 0.99 -40.86
N THR A 374 19.48 1.05 -41.84
CA THR A 374 19.26 1.53 -43.19
C THR A 374 18.30 0.60 -43.93
N ALA A 375 17.00 0.84 -43.75
CA ALA A 375 16.01 0.36 -44.72
C ALA A 375 15.70 1.51 -45.68
N ALA A 376 16.19 1.39 -46.90
CA ALA A 376 15.98 2.35 -47.99
C ALA A 376 14.48 2.55 -48.25
N PRO A 377 14.03 3.76 -48.59
CA PRO A 377 12.65 4.00 -48.96
C PRO A 377 12.36 3.35 -50.33
N LEU A 378 11.32 2.54 -50.38
CA LEU A 378 10.76 2.05 -51.64
C LEU A 378 10.28 3.26 -52.46
N SER A 379 11.02 3.54 -53.54
CA SER A 379 10.68 4.54 -54.54
C SER A 379 9.28 4.30 -55.13
N ALA A 380 8.43 5.30 -55.03
CA ALA A 380 7.19 5.39 -55.77
C ALA A 380 7.50 5.48 -57.29
N GLN A 381 7.28 4.42 -58.03
CA GLN A 381 7.16 4.47 -59.47
C GLN A 381 5.76 4.99 -59.84
N ASN A 382 5.67 6.29 -60.10
CA ASN A 382 4.56 6.88 -60.80
C ASN A 382 4.68 6.62 -62.28
N GLY A 383 3.90 5.67 -62.80
CA GLY A 383 3.69 5.52 -64.20
C GLY A 383 2.90 6.68 -64.79
N LYS A 384 3.57 7.45 -65.67
CA LYS A 384 2.92 8.35 -66.60
C LYS A 384 2.05 7.51 -67.56
N LEU A 385 0.79 7.79 -67.64
CA LEU A 385 -0.03 7.47 -68.83
C LEU A 385 -0.55 8.77 -69.44
N ALA A 386 -0.20 8.91 -70.70
CA ALA A 386 -0.32 10.09 -71.53
C ALA A 386 -1.78 10.39 -71.89
N ALA A 387 -2.04 11.67 -72.03
CA ALA A 387 -3.20 12.20 -72.74
C ALA A 387 -3.06 11.96 -74.20
N ALA A 388 -4.14 11.43 -74.83
CA ALA A 388 -4.38 11.60 -76.25
C ALA A 388 -5.90 11.52 -76.58
N ARG A 389 -6.42 12.62 -77.14
CA ARG A 389 -7.52 12.71 -78.09
C ARG A 389 -8.95 12.48 -77.55
N ARG A 390 -9.83 13.40 -77.56
CA ARG A 390 -10.38 14.44 -78.50
C ARG A 390 -11.32 15.31 -77.68
#